data_03dcfdf1f605f906364be37a1e331c2b
#
_entry.id   03dcfdf1f605f906364be37a1e331c2b
#
_cell.length_a   1.000
_cell.length_b   1.000
_cell.length_c   1.000
_cell.angle_alpha   90.00
_cell.angle_beta   90.00
_cell.angle_gamma   90.00
#
_symmetry.space_group_name_H-M   'P 1'
#
loop_
_entity.id
_entity.type
_entity.pdbx_description
1 polymer ?
#
loop_
_entity_poly.entity_id
_entity_poly.type
_entity_poly.pdbx_seq_one_letter_code
_entity_poly.pdbx_strand_id
1 'polypeptide(L)'
;MLSRARWGRLPLTRRLTLFFTVVAASVVLGMGIMFLVATGRHFVALDRIALQDKQHLIEEILRNAHSAEDAGWRLNEALGYHHGLFARVTDAQGELVFQSQGFAPDTQSAPARPAIGTELFGTWEHGGSIYHTLRFEAAPAYSQTALRVLIATDTDHHTQFLRDLRRDLALYVAAAIVVCGLLSWLAARQGLAPLREMRSRAATVTSQKLSERMPVQAVPVEMADLAQELNRMLDRLQEDFQRLTDFSSDLAHELRTPISNLLTQTQVALTTKRDAATYRDILASNAEEFERLARMVSDMLFLAKTERGVDLPHKERFSARQDALALLEFYEAVAEEKRIRLRLEGDGDIEGDRLMFRRALSNLLSNALRHAPEAGTITIHIAGTAQSTVVSVENTGPDIDPKMLPRLFDRFYRADPTRAHPNAEGSGLGLAITRAIAQAHGGHVTVTSTHRRTCFALVFPHRATHA
;
A
#
# COMPACT_ATOMS: atom_id res chain seq x y z
N MET A 1 -4.38 30.46 7.53
CA MET A 1 -3.37 29.38 7.33
C MET A 1 -3.42 28.41 8.50
N LEU A 2 -4.20 27.33 8.42
CA LEU A 2 -4.17 26.25 9.41
C LEU A 2 -2.83 25.52 9.24
N SER A 3 -1.99 25.51 10.29
CA SER A 3 -0.65 24.94 10.25
C SER A 3 -0.67 23.49 9.75
N ARG A 4 0.24 23.10 8.87
CA ARG A 4 0.43 21.72 8.34
C ARG A 4 0.40 20.64 9.45
N ALA A 5 0.77 21.00 10.69
CA ALA A 5 0.78 20.13 11.85
C ALA A 5 -0.63 19.75 12.39
N ARG A 6 -1.65 20.60 12.24
CA ARG A 6 -3.02 20.28 12.65
C ARG A 6 -3.77 19.42 11.61
N TRP A 7 -3.46 19.60 10.33
CA TRP A 7 -4.05 18.80 9.25
C TRP A 7 -3.68 17.32 9.36
N GLY A 8 -2.44 17.00 9.75
CA GLY A 8 -1.96 15.61 9.90
C GLY A 8 -2.68 14.79 10.96
N ARG A 9 -3.32 15.43 11.95
CA ARG A 9 -4.01 14.76 13.06
C ARG A 9 -5.49 14.46 12.82
N LEU A 10 -6.09 14.98 11.74
CA LEU A 10 -7.49 14.71 11.41
C LEU A 10 -7.67 13.33 10.76
N PRO A 11 -8.76 12.60 11.09
CA PRO A 11 -9.10 11.35 10.39
C PRO A 11 -9.20 11.57 8.88
N LEU A 12 -8.73 10.61 8.10
CA LEU A 12 -8.71 10.69 6.62
C LEU A 12 -10.09 11.02 6.04
N THR A 13 -11.15 10.45 6.60
CA THR A 13 -12.53 10.75 6.22
C THR A 13 -12.84 12.26 6.31
N ARG A 14 -12.48 12.92 7.43
CA ARG A 14 -12.72 14.35 7.61
C ARG A 14 -11.88 15.19 6.64
N ARG A 15 -10.64 14.80 6.38
CA ARG A 15 -9.76 15.51 5.42
C ARG A 15 -10.33 15.47 4.01
N LEU A 16 -10.76 14.29 3.54
CA LEU A 16 -11.37 14.12 2.23
C LEU A 16 -12.69 14.87 2.11
N THR A 17 -13.58 14.75 3.11
CA THR A 17 -14.84 15.50 3.12
C THR A 17 -14.59 17.00 3.01
N LEU A 18 -13.68 17.54 3.82
CA LEU A 18 -13.36 18.98 3.85
C LEU A 18 -12.76 19.43 2.51
N PHE A 19 -11.85 18.66 1.96
CA PHE A 19 -11.23 18.94 0.64
C PHE A 19 -12.29 19.00 -0.48
N PHE A 20 -13.10 17.96 -0.62
CA PHE A 20 -14.12 17.92 -1.68
C PHE A 20 -15.21 18.98 -1.47
N THR A 21 -15.62 19.26 -0.22
CA THR A 21 -16.58 20.32 0.08
C THR A 21 -16.03 21.68 -0.29
N VAL A 22 -14.77 21.99 0.02
CA VAL A 22 -14.14 23.28 -0.33
C VAL A 22 -14.03 23.42 -1.85
N VAL A 23 -13.59 22.38 -2.55
CA VAL A 23 -13.50 22.40 -4.02
C VAL A 23 -14.87 22.63 -4.64
N ALA A 24 -15.90 21.87 -4.23
CA ALA A 24 -17.26 22.02 -4.74
C ALA A 24 -17.82 23.44 -4.42
N ALA A 25 -17.63 23.92 -3.20
CA ALA A 25 -18.05 25.26 -2.80
C ALA A 25 -17.38 26.34 -3.66
N SER A 26 -16.08 26.22 -3.93
CA SER A 26 -15.35 27.19 -4.79
C SER A 26 -15.90 27.22 -6.22
N VAL A 27 -16.23 26.07 -6.79
CA VAL A 27 -16.79 25.96 -8.13
C VAL A 27 -18.20 26.58 -8.18
N VAL A 28 -19.07 26.20 -7.24
CA VAL A 28 -20.45 26.69 -7.20
C VAL A 28 -20.50 28.20 -6.95
N LEU A 29 -19.65 28.70 -6.05
CA LEU A 29 -19.54 30.14 -5.76
C LEU A 29 -19.01 30.90 -6.97
N GLY A 30 -17.95 30.39 -7.62
CA GLY A 30 -17.39 30.99 -8.83
C GLY A 30 -18.41 31.09 -9.97
N MET A 31 -19.20 30.03 -10.18
CA MET A 31 -20.24 29.98 -11.19
C MET A 31 -21.39 30.96 -10.85
N GLY A 32 -21.77 31.06 -9.56
CA GLY A 32 -22.74 32.04 -9.10
C GLY A 32 -22.31 33.50 -9.32
N ILE A 33 -21.05 33.82 -8.99
CA ILE A 33 -20.49 35.15 -9.24
C ILE A 33 -20.46 35.47 -10.74
N MET A 34 -20.00 34.51 -11.55
CA MET A 34 -19.95 34.66 -13.02
C MET A 34 -21.35 34.94 -13.59
N PHE A 35 -22.36 34.20 -13.12
CA PHE A 35 -23.74 34.38 -13.55
C PHE A 35 -24.29 35.77 -13.20
N LEU A 36 -24.05 36.26 -11.96
CA LEU A 36 -24.44 37.60 -11.54
C LEU A 36 -23.78 38.70 -12.38
N VAL A 37 -22.48 38.57 -12.66
CA VAL A 37 -21.73 39.52 -13.48
C VAL A 37 -22.24 39.52 -14.92
N ALA A 38 -22.48 38.33 -15.47
CA ALA A 38 -23.01 38.20 -16.85
C ALA A 38 -24.40 38.81 -16.99
N THR A 39 -25.30 38.55 -16.02
CA THR A 39 -26.65 39.14 -15.99
C THR A 39 -26.59 40.66 -15.85
N GLY A 40 -25.77 41.19 -14.97
CA GLY A 40 -25.58 42.65 -14.83
C GLY A 40 -25.07 43.31 -16.11
N ARG A 41 -24.09 42.71 -16.79
CA ARG A 41 -23.58 43.21 -18.09
C ARG A 41 -24.65 43.14 -19.17
N HIS A 42 -25.50 42.11 -19.16
CA HIS A 42 -26.59 41.96 -20.12
C HIS A 42 -27.61 43.10 -19.98
N PHE A 43 -28.01 43.47 -18.76
CA PHE A 43 -28.90 44.58 -18.54
C PHE A 43 -28.33 45.91 -19.01
N VAL A 44 -27.06 46.19 -18.73
CA VAL A 44 -26.36 47.39 -19.21
C VAL A 44 -26.36 47.45 -20.76
N ALA A 45 -26.16 46.30 -21.42
CA ALA A 45 -26.21 46.22 -22.89
C ALA A 45 -27.63 46.46 -23.46
N LEU A 46 -28.66 45.94 -22.81
CA LEU A 46 -30.05 46.17 -23.19
C LEU A 46 -30.44 47.63 -23.03
N ASP A 47 -30.08 48.28 -21.91
CA ASP A 47 -30.36 49.69 -21.70
C ASP A 47 -29.65 50.59 -22.76
N ARG A 48 -28.42 50.21 -23.12
CA ARG A 48 -27.68 50.92 -24.17
C ARG A 48 -28.41 50.82 -25.53
N ILE A 49 -28.86 49.66 -25.92
CA ILE A 49 -29.63 49.46 -27.18
C ILE A 49 -30.92 50.27 -27.11
N ALA A 50 -31.65 50.20 -26.01
CA ALA A 50 -32.91 50.95 -25.87
C ALA A 50 -32.69 52.48 -25.96
N LEU A 51 -31.60 53.01 -25.38
CA LEU A 51 -31.23 54.43 -25.47
C LEU A 51 -30.85 54.82 -26.88
N GLN A 52 -30.12 53.96 -27.64
CA GLN A 52 -29.78 54.20 -29.04
C GLN A 52 -31.00 54.24 -29.96
N ASP A 53 -31.97 53.33 -29.72
CA ASP A 53 -33.25 53.37 -30.47
C ASP A 53 -33.99 54.67 -30.22
N LYS A 54 -34.02 55.17 -28.98
CA LYS A 54 -34.62 56.46 -28.66
C LYS A 54 -33.85 57.65 -29.17
N GLN A 55 -32.53 57.57 -29.30
CA GLN A 55 -31.68 58.58 -29.95
C GLN A 55 -32.15 58.78 -31.43
N HIS A 56 -32.26 57.67 -32.18
CA HIS A 56 -32.73 57.75 -33.57
C HIS A 56 -34.10 58.37 -33.68
N LEU A 57 -35.02 58.02 -32.79
CA LEU A 57 -36.37 58.61 -32.77
C LEU A 57 -36.30 60.12 -32.51
N ILE A 58 -35.52 60.59 -31.51
CA ILE A 58 -35.37 61.99 -31.18
C ILE A 58 -34.69 62.77 -32.33
N GLU A 59 -33.67 62.23 -32.96
CA GLU A 59 -33.01 62.82 -34.12
C GLU A 59 -33.98 62.99 -35.29
N GLU A 60 -34.86 62.03 -35.55
CA GLU A 60 -35.87 62.12 -36.62
C GLU A 60 -36.92 63.17 -36.31
N ILE A 61 -37.39 63.28 -35.07
CA ILE A 61 -38.33 64.29 -34.61
C ILE A 61 -37.69 65.69 -34.78
N LEU A 62 -36.48 65.90 -34.33
CA LEU A 62 -35.77 67.17 -34.42
C LEU A 62 -35.47 67.57 -35.87
N ARG A 63 -35.19 66.60 -36.74
CA ARG A 63 -34.96 66.80 -38.18
C ARG A 63 -36.22 67.26 -38.90
N ASN A 64 -37.42 66.83 -38.46
CA ASN A 64 -38.71 67.12 -39.05
C ASN A 64 -39.45 68.27 -38.34
N ALA A 65 -38.90 68.86 -37.30
CA ALA A 65 -39.51 69.96 -36.59
C ALA A 65 -39.28 71.31 -37.33
N HIS A 66 -40.32 72.17 -37.32
CA HIS A 66 -40.29 73.48 -37.98
C HIS A 66 -39.94 74.63 -37.04
N SER A 67 -40.03 74.46 -35.78
CA SER A 67 -39.67 75.43 -34.75
C SER A 67 -39.26 74.74 -33.43
N ALA A 68 -38.67 75.46 -32.47
CA ALA A 68 -38.37 74.92 -31.12
C ALA A 68 -39.61 74.50 -30.37
N GLU A 69 -40.74 75.22 -30.52
CA GLU A 69 -42.02 74.86 -29.91
C GLU A 69 -42.61 73.58 -30.53
N ASP A 70 -42.57 73.44 -31.85
CA ASP A 70 -43.03 72.22 -32.56
C ASP A 70 -42.14 71.02 -32.17
N ALA A 71 -40.82 71.20 -32.05
CA ALA A 71 -39.92 70.19 -31.52
C ALA A 71 -40.30 69.72 -30.08
N GLY A 72 -40.54 70.72 -29.19
CA GLY A 72 -40.96 70.45 -27.81
C GLY A 72 -42.31 69.70 -27.71
N TRP A 73 -43.29 70.10 -28.54
CA TRP A 73 -44.59 69.42 -28.57
C TRP A 73 -44.47 67.96 -29.07
N ARG A 74 -43.81 67.71 -30.18
CA ARG A 74 -43.58 66.39 -30.76
C ARG A 74 -42.77 65.50 -29.82
N LEU A 75 -41.76 66.01 -29.17
CA LEU A 75 -40.98 65.27 -28.18
C LEU A 75 -41.82 64.89 -26.97
N ASN A 76 -42.71 65.79 -26.50
CA ASN A 76 -43.61 65.51 -25.43
C ASN A 76 -44.65 64.43 -25.83
N GLU A 77 -45.18 64.45 -27.01
CA GLU A 77 -46.11 63.44 -27.54
C GLU A 77 -45.40 62.09 -27.67
N ALA A 78 -44.17 62.03 -28.23
CA ALA A 78 -43.43 60.81 -28.45
C ALA A 78 -42.84 60.17 -27.17
N LEU A 79 -42.40 61.00 -26.19
CA LEU A 79 -41.68 60.53 -25.00
C LEU A 79 -42.55 60.57 -23.75
N GLY A 80 -43.63 61.39 -23.70
CA GLY A 80 -44.44 61.60 -22.51
C GLY A 80 -45.17 60.37 -21.97
N TYR A 81 -45.37 59.34 -22.79
CA TYR A 81 -46.00 58.07 -22.38
C TYR A 81 -45.03 56.95 -22.03
N HIS A 82 -43.69 57.23 -22.11
CA HIS A 82 -42.67 56.23 -21.78
C HIS A 82 -42.26 56.33 -20.29
N HIS A 83 -42.85 55.50 -19.45
CA HIS A 83 -42.47 55.41 -18.05
C HIS A 83 -40.99 54.99 -17.88
N GLY A 84 -40.25 55.75 -17.10
CA GLY A 84 -38.83 55.45 -16.79
C GLY A 84 -37.84 55.97 -17.80
N LEU A 85 -38.32 56.62 -18.92
CA LEU A 85 -37.45 57.30 -19.88
C LEU A 85 -37.57 58.82 -19.71
N PHE A 86 -36.47 59.47 -19.58
CA PHE A 86 -36.38 60.93 -19.40
C PHE A 86 -35.49 61.52 -20.48
N ALA A 87 -35.87 62.70 -20.98
CA ALA A 87 -35.09 63.45 -21.93
C ALA A 87 -34.99 64.92 -21.57
N ARG A 88 -33.85 65.52 -21.85
CA ARG A 88 -33.65 66.95 -21.77
C ARG A 88 -32.90 67.41 -23.05
N VAL A 89 -33.46 68.41 -23.68
CA VAL A 89 -32.93 69.02 -24.88
C VAL A 89 -32.66 70.48 -24.62
N THR A 90 -31.42 70.92 -24.87
CA THR A 90 -30.97 72.28 -24.67
C THR A 90 -30.28 72.83 -25.91
N ASP A 91 -30.31 74.14 -26.11
CA ASP A 91 -29.57 74.75 -27.18
C ASP A 91 -28.04 74.90 -26.86
N ALA A 92 -27.25 75.54 -27.71
CA ALA A 92 -25.81 75.76 -27.54
C ALA A 92 -25.51 76.69 -26.36
N GLN A 93 -26.46 77.58 -26.00
CA GLN A 93 -26.41 78.54 -24.92
C GLN A 93 -26.87 77.93 -23.56
N GLY A 94 -27.50 76.75 -23.61
CA GLY A 94 -28.03 76.00 -22.43
C GLY A 94 -29.50 76.35 -22.15
N GLU A 95 -30.16 77.10 -23.04
CA GLU A 95 -31.61 77.37 -22.98
C GLU A 95 -32.38 76.06 -23.17
N LEU A 96 -33.46 75.88 -22.40
CA LEU A 96 -34.28 74.66 -22.42
C LEU A 96 -35.26 74.66 -23.58
N VAL A 97 -35.09 73.67 -24.47
CA VAL A 97 -36.04 73.42 -25.58
C VAL A 97 -37.10 72.43 -25.15
N PHE A 98 -36.71 71.38 -24.46
CA PHE A 98 -37.63 70.33 -23.95
C PHE A 98 -37.04 69.65 -22.68
N GLN A 99 -37.94 69.31 -21.77
CA GLN A 99 -37.58 68.50 -20.61
C GLN A 99 -38.78 67.62 -20.21
N SER A 100 -38.53 66.30 -19.99
CA SER A 100 -39.53 65.38 -19.48
C SER A 100 -39.93 65.76 -18.04
N GLN A 101 -41.21 65.58 -17.65
CA GLN A 101 -41.69 65.86 -16.28
C GLN A 101 -40.95 65.00 -15.27
N GLY A 102 -40.55 65.59 -14.15
CA GLY A 102 -39.83 64.89 -13.06
C GLY A 102 -38.34 64.65 -13.32
N PHE A 103 -37.79 65.10 -14.45
CA PHE A 103 -36.37 64.97 -14.77
C PHE A 103 -35.64 66.29 -14.52
N ALA A 104 -34.90 66.36 -13.43
CA ALA A 104 -34.12 67.53 -13.10
C ALA A 104 -32.64 67.15 -12.87
N PRO A 105 -31.91 66.87 -13.96
CA PRO A 105 -30.46 66.57 -13.80
C PRO A 105 -29.74 67.81 -13.32
N ASP A 106 -28.97 67.66 -12.20
CA ASP A 106 -28.14 68.75 -11.70
C ASP A 106 -27.03 69.07 -12.72
N THR A 107 -27.05 70.30 -13.21
CA THR A 107 -26.16 70.77 -14.31
C THR A 107 -24.70 70.79 -13.92
N GLN A 108 -24.39 70.74 -12.62
CA GLN A 108 -22.99 70.73 -12.11
C GLN A 108 -22.36 69.34 -12.06
N SER A 109 -23.15 68.30 -12.02
CA SER A 109 -22.68 66.88 -11.98
C SER A 109 -22.55 66.23 -13.34
N ALA A 110 -22.72 67.03 -14.43
CA ALA A 110 -22.68 66.54 -15.76
C ALA A 110 -21.23 66.26 -16.22
N PRO A 111 -20.83 65.01 -16.57
CA PRO A 111 -19.53 64.74 -17.11
C PRO A 111 -19.26 65.53 -18.40
N ALA A 112 -17.97 65.73 -18.70
CA ALA A 112 -17.41 66.60 -19.72
C ALA A 112 -18.18 66.66 -21.05
N ARG A 113 -18.12 67.83 -21.72
CA ARG A 113 -18.73 68.06 -23.05
C ARG A 113 -18.30 67.01 -24.08
N PRO A 114 -19.23 66.34 -24.76
CA PRO A 114 -18.85 65.52 -25.91
C PRO A 114 -18.26 66.42 -26.99
N ALA A 115 -17.25 65.96 -27.72
CA ALA A 115 -16.89 66.54 -29.00
C ALA A 115 -18.03 66.33 -30.00
N ILE A 116 -18.20 67.27 -30.92
CA ILE A 116 -19.27 67.24 -31.96
C ILE A 116 -19.22 65.84 -32.65
N GLY A 117 -20.34 65.08 -32.59
CA GLY A 117 -20.45 63.80 -33.25
C GLY A 117 -20.10 62.55 -32.38
N THR A 118 -19.77 62.73 -31.09
CA THR A 118 -19.50 61.59 -30.17
C THR A 118 -20.70 61.32 -29.27
N GLU A 119 -21.14 60.08 -29.25
CA GLU A 119 -22.12 59.56 -28.30
C GLU A 119 -21.41 59.23 -26.99
N LEU A 120 -21.91 59.73 -25.86
CA LEU A 120 -21.40 59.43 -24.54
C LEU A 120 -22.42 58.66 -23.72
N PHE A 121 -22.18 57.36 -23.57
CA PHE A 121 -22.93 56.54 -22.63
C PHE A 121 -22.34 56.66 -21.22
N GLY A 122 -23.20 56.90 -20.24
CA GLY A 122 -22.80 57.11 -18.84
C GLY A 122 -23.80 56.63 -17.82
N THR A 123 -23.46 56.78 -16.55
CA THR A 123 -24.38 56.53 -15.42
C THR A 123 -24.57 57.82 -14.67
N TRP A 124 -25.75 58.08 -14.16
CA TRP A 124 -26.10 59.23 -13.32
C TRP A 124 -26.91 58.74 -12.13
N GLU A 125 -26.60 59.21 -10.96
CA GLU A 125 -27.26 58.84 -9.71
C GLU A 125 -28.05 60.06 -9.21
N HIS A 126 -29.35 59.87 -8.98
CA HIS A 126 -30.21 60.94 -8.45
C HIS A 126 -31.32 60.32 -7.60
N GLY A 127 -31.53 60.90 -6.40
CA GLY A 127 -32.56 60.47 -5.50
C GLY A 127 -32.43 59.01 -5.02
N GLY A 128 -31.24 58.41 -5.09
CA GLY A 128 -30.96 57.02 -4.69
C GLY A 128 -31.24 56.00 -5.79
N SER A 129 -31.71 56.45 -7.00
CA SER A 129 -31.87 55.63 -8.20
C SER A 129 -30.71 55.88 -9.16
N ILE A 130 -30.28 54.79 -9.84
CA ILE A 130 -29.23 54.84 -10.87
C ILE A 130 -29.93 54.93 -12.23
N TYR A 131 -29.46 55.85 -13.07
CA TYR A 131 -29.91 56.05 -14.42
C TYR A 131 -28.78 55.73 -15.38
N HIS A 132 -29.08 54.97 -16.44
CA HIS A 132 -28.17 54.89 -17.62
C HIS A 132 -28.46 56.07 -18.55
N THR A 133 -27.46 56.77 -18.98
CA THR A 133 -27.60 58.00 -19.75
C THR A 133 -26.87 57.92 -21.09
N LEU A 134 -27.50 58.52 -22.12
CA LEU A 134 -26.87 58.73 -23.41
C LEU A 134 -26.91 60.22 -23.75
N ARG A 135 -25.79 60.80 -24.15
CA ARG A 135 -25.64 62.21 -24.59
C ARG A 135 -25.21 62.21 -26.03
N PHE A 136 -25.86 63.05 -26.78
CA PHE A 136 -25.54 63.27 -28.21
C PHE A 136 -25.93 64.68 -28.63
N GLU A 137 -25.44 65.11 -29.79
CA GLU A 137 -25.86 66.36 -30.42
C GLU A 137 -26.71 66.07 -31.66
N ALA A 138 -27.81 66.75 -31.80
CA ALA A 138 -28.74 66.60 -32.94
C ALA A 138 -28.92 67.94 -33.66
N ALA A 139 -28.88 67.91 -35.00
CA ALA A 139 -29.08 69.12 -35.80
C ALA A 139 -30.59 69.20 -36.19
N PRO A 140 -31.34 70.19 -35.70
CA PRO A 140 -32.72 70.40 -36.08
C PRO A 140 -32.78 71.08 -37.46
N ALA A 141 -33.89 70.86 -38.18
CA ALA A 141 -34.11 71.48 -39.47
C ALA A 141 -34.27 73.00 -39.43
N TYR A 142 -34.74 73.56 -38.33
CA TYR A 142 -35.10 74.96 -38.13
C TYR A 142 -33.90 75.82 -37.62
N SER A 143 -32.72 75.22 -37.29
CA SER A 143 -31.58 75.93 -36.76
C SER A 143 -30.29 75.36 -37.29
N GLN A 144 -29.29 76.20 -37.52
CA GLN A 144 -27.93 75.79 -37.88
C GLN A 144 -27.07 75.38 -36.69
N THR A 145 -27.60 75.64 -35.45
CA THR A 145 -26.91 75.24 -34.21
C THR A 145 -27.45 73.89 -33.75
N ALA A 146 -26.48 72.98 -33.44
CA ALA A 146 -26.83 71.67 -32.91
C ALA A 146 -27.41 71.79 -31.48
N LEU A 147 -28.46 71.01 -31.19
CA LEU A 147 -29.06 70.86 -29.88
C LEU A 147 -28.37 69.77 -29.09
N ARG A 148 -28.20 69.99 -27.83
CA ARG A 148 -27.65 68.96 -26.92
C ARG A 148 -28.78 68.17 -26.31
N VAL A 149 -28.72 66.87 -26.52
CA VAL A 149 -29.71 65.94 -26.01
C VAL A 149 -29.12 65.06 -24.95
N LEU A 150 -29.77 64.93 -23.81
CA LEU A 150 -29.49 63.97 -22.76
C LEU A 150 -30.77 63.13 -22.59
N ILE A 151 -30.60 61.84 -22.80
CA ILE A 151 -31.64 60.87 -22.48
C ILE A 151 -31.17 59.99 -21.32
N ALA A 152 -32.09 59.56 -20.43
CA ALA A 152 -31.82 58.73 -19.28
C ALA A 152 -32.92 57.68 -19.14
N THR A 153 -32.52 56.48 -18.81
CA THR A 153 -33.48 55.39 -18.46
C THR A 153 -33.30 54.96 -17.02
N ASP A 154 -34.39 54.74 -16.33
CA ASP A 154 -34.40 54.26 -14.95
C ASP A 154 -33.99 52.78 -14.91
N THR A 155 -33.10 52.44 -13.96
CA THR A 155 -32.61 51.08 -13.75
C THR A 155 -33.23 50.40 -12.51
N ASP A 156 -34.23 51.00 -11.85
CA ASP A 156 -34.79 50.50 -10.59
C ASP A 156 -35.37 49.10 -10.74
N HIS A 157 -36.04 48.79 -11.85
CA HIS A 157 -36.52 47.41 -12.12
C HIS A 157 -35.37 46.39 -12.17
N HIS A 158 -34.28 46.77 -12.82
CA HIS A 158 -33.10 45.88 -12.93
C HIS A 158 -32.39 45.73 -11.59
N THR A 159 -32.29 46.80 -10.80
CA THR A 159 -31.67 46.76 -9.49
C THR A 159 -32.45 45.94 -8.46
N GLN A 160 -33.79 45.98 -8.50
CA GLN A 160 -34.65 45.10 -7.69
C GLN A 160 -34.47 43.64 -8.12
N PHE A 161 -34.58 43.33 -9.41
CA PHE A 161 -34.36 41.97 -9.91
C PHE A 161 -32.99 41.43 -9.53
N LEU A 162 -31.92 42.21 -9.64
CA LEU A 162 -30.58 41.77 -9.26
C LEU A 162 -30.44 41.54 -7.75
N ARG A 163 -31.18 42.30 -6.92
CA ARG A 163 -31.23 42.08 -5.47
C ARG A 163 -31.86 40.75 -5.11
N ASP A 164 -33.04 40.49 -5.70
CA ASP A 164 -33.78 39.24 -5.49
C ASP A 164 -32.98 38.05 -6.00
N LEU A 165 -32.40 38.18 -7.21
CA LEU A 165 -31.55 37.16 -7.80
C LEU A 165 -30.33 36.86 -6.90
N ARG A 166 -29.68 37.88 -6.33
CA ARG A 166 -28.55 37.66 -5.38
C ARG A 166 -28.99 36.90 -4.12
N ARG A 167 -30.16 37.20 -3.58
CA ARG A 167 -30.72 36.53 -2.41
C ARG A 167 -31.01 35.04 -2.72
N ASP A 168 -31.74 34.81 -3.80
CA ASP A 168 -32.11 33.44 -4.19
C ASP A 168 -30.88 32.60 -4.54
N LEU A 169 -29.95 33.18 -5.31
CA LEU A 169 -28.71 32.52 -5.65
C LEU A 169 -27.87 32.19 -4.40
N ALA A 170 -27.81 33.10 -3.40
CA ALA A 170 -27.11 32.84 -2.16
C ALA A 170 -27.72 31.65 -1.39
N LEU A 171 -29.06 31.54 -1.38
CA LEU A 171 -29.76 30.40 -0.78
C LEU A 171 -29.46 29.10 -1.51
N TYR A 172 -29.50 29.10 -2.86
CA TYR A 172 -29.18 27.90 -3.66
C TYR A 172 -27.72 27.48 -3.52
N VAL A 173 -26.79 28.44 -3.50
CA VAL A 173 -25.37 28.17 -3.26
C VAL A 173 -25.17 27.56 -1.88
N ALA A 174 -25.78 28.13 -0.85
CA ALA A 174 -25.69 27.58 0.53
C ALA A 174 -26.26 26.16 0.60
N ALA A 175 -27.43 25.92 0.02
CA ALA A 175 -28.03 24.58 -0.05
C ALA A 175 -27.14 23.58 -0.78
N ALA A 176 -26.59 23.98 -1.95
CA ALA A 176 -25.68 23.16 -2.74
C ALA A 176 -24.41 22.78 -1.95
N ILE A 177 -23.82 23.72 -1.19
CA ILE A 177 -22.64 23.46 -0.34
C ILE A 177 -22.97 22.41 0.73
N VAL A 178 -24.13 22.52 1.38
CA VAL A 178 -24.58 21.56 2.41
C VAL A 178 -24.76 20.17 1.78
N VAL A 179 -25.45 20.09 0.64
CA VAL A 179 -25.67 18.82 -0.07
C VAL A 179 -24.34 18.20 -0.52
N CYS A 180 -23.46 19.00 -1.12
CA CYS A 180 -22.13 18.52 -1.53
C CYS A 180 -21.30 18.05 -0.32
N GLY A 181 -21.37 18.74 0.83
CA GLY A 181 -20.70 18.34 2.06
C GLY A 181 -21.22 17.01 2.58
N LEU A 182 -22.54 16.81 2.57
CA LEU A 182 -23.17 15.55 2.99
C LEU A 182 -22.78 14.38 2.07
N LEU A 183 -22.88 14.59 0.76
CA LEU A 183 -22.52 13.58 -0.24
C LEU A 183 -21.03 13.21 -0.15
N SER A 184 -20.16 14.21 0.01
CA SER A 184 -18.71 14.00 0.20
C SER A 184 -18.42 13.21 1.48
N TRP A 185 -19.14 13.49 2.57
CA TRP A 185 -19.02 12.74 3.82
C TRP A 185 -19.46 11.29 3.66
N LEU A 186 -20.60 11.04 3.01
CA LEU A 186 -21.12 9.70 2.73
C LEU A 186 -20.14 8.91 1.86
N ALA A 187 -19.66 9.51 0.76
CA ALA A 187 -18.70 8.87 -0.14
C ALA A 187 -17.38 8.52 0.58
N ALA A 188 -16.82 9.45 1.36
CA ALA A 188 -15.60 9.20 2.13
C ALA A 188 -15.81 8.13 3.22
N ARG A 189 -16.97 8.11 3.87
CA ARG A 189 -17.30 7.11 4.88
C ARG A 189 -17.47 5.70 4.30
N GLN A 190 -18.13 5.57 3.17
CA GLN A 190 -18.34 4.28 2.49
C GLN A 190 -17.05 3.80 1.82
N GLY A 191 -16.34 4.67 1.09
CA GLY A 191 -15.10 4.32 0.40
C GLY A 191 -13.97 3.89 1.35
N LEU A 192 -13.95 4.38 2.59
CA LEU A 192 -12.96 3.99 3.60
C LEU A 192 -13.44 2.90 4.57
N ALA A 193 -14.65 2.36 4.39
CA ALA A 193 -15.16 1.27 5.23
C ALA A 193 -14.30 0.00 5.16
N PRO A 194 -13.86 -0.48 3.97
CA PRO A 194 -13.00 -1.66 3.86
C PRO A 194 -11.67 -1.51 4.60
N LEU A 195 -11.05 -0.33 4.53
CA LEU A 195 -9.80 -0.06 5.25
C LEU A 195 -9.95 -0.16 6.77
N ARG A 196 -11.09 0.27 7.30
CA ARG A 196 -11.40 0.14 8.73
C ARG A 196 -11.61 -1.32 9.13
N GLU A 197 -12.25 -2.10 8.29
CA GLU A 197 -12.43 -3.53 8.50
C GLU A 197 -11.09 -4.27 8.49
N MET A 198 -10.22 -4.01 7.50
CA MET A 198 -8.86 -4.56 7.45
C MET A 198 -8.06 -4.21 8.70
N ARG A 199 -8.10 -2.94 9.15
CA ARG A 199 -7.46 -2.52 10.41
C ARG A 199 -7.99 -3.29 11.61
N SER A 200 -9.31 -3.47 11.70
CA SER A 200 -9.94 -4.21 12.81
C SER A 200 -9.50 -5.66 12.82
N ARG A 201 -9.51 -6.33 11.65
CA ARG A 201 -9.04 -7.72 11.52
C ARG A 201 -7.55 -7.86 11.82
N ALA A 202 -6.71 -6.95 11.31
CA ALA A 202 -5.29 -6.95 11.62
C ALA A 202 -5.00 -6.78 13.13
N ALA A 203 -5.84 -6.02 13.84
CA ALA A 203 -5.71 -5.83 15.29
C ALA A 203 -6.14 -7.08 16.11
N THR A 204 -6.93 -7.98 15.53
CA THR A 204 -7.37 -9.24 16.19
C THR A 204 -6.46 -10.43 15.90
N VAL A 205 -5.50 -10.27 14.97
CA VAL A 205 -4.51 -11.32 14.67
C VAL A 205 -3.60 -11.51 15.89
N THR A 206 -3.61 -12.71 16.42
CA THR A 206 -2.73 -13.16 17.51
C THR A 206 -2.14 -14.50 17.12
N SER A 207 -1.15 -14.99 17.87
CA SER A 207 -0.57 -16.33 17.66
C SER A 207 -1.61 -17.47 17.67
N GLN A 208 -2.76 -17.27 18.34
CA GLN A 208 -3.86 -18.24 18.38
C GLN A 208 -4.87 -18.05 17.24
N LYS A 209 -4.82 -16.94 16.51
CA LYS A 209 -5.76 -16.57 15.45
C LYS A 209 -5.04 -16.18 14.15
N LEU A 210 -3.98 -16.88 13.83
CA LEU A 210 -3.23 -16.67 12.58
C LEU A 210 -3.98 -17.16 11.32
N SER A 211 -5.06 -17.96 11.50
CA SER A 211 -5.89 -18.46 10.39
C SER A 211 -6.87 -17.45 9.83
N GLU A 212 -7.09 -16.31 10.50
CA GLU A 212 -7.94 -15.25 9.97
C GLU A 212 -7.28 -14.60 8.75
N ARG A 213 -8.10 -14.31 7.70
CA ARG A 213 -7.62 -13.70 6.46
C ARG A 213 -8.32 -12.38 6.18
N MET A 214 -7.59 -11.48 5.52
CA MET A 214 -8.13 -10.21 5.03
C MET A 214 -9.11 -10.48 3.88
N PRO A 215 -10.24 -9.74 3.81
CA PRO A 215 -11.21 -9.91 2.72
C PRO A 215 -10.62 -9.40 1.41
N VAL A 216 -10.61 -10.23 0.38
CA VAL A 216 -10.09 -9.88 -0.96
C VAL A 216 -11.23 -9.55 -1.92
N GLN A 217 -12.39 -10.22 -1.79
CA GLN A 217 -13.49 -10.09 -2.76
C GLN A 217 -14.43 -8.91 -2.52
N ALA A 218 -14.43 -8.32 -1.31
CA ALA A 218 -15.36 -7.25 -0.93
C ALA A 218 -14.67 -5.88 -0.80
N VAL A 219 -13.49 -5.70 -1.42
CA VAL A 219 -12.68 -4.49 -1.32
C VAL A 219 -12.38 -3.94 -2.71
N PRO A 220 -12.15 -2.62 -2.87
CA PRO A 220 -11.65 -2.04 -4.11
C PRO A 220 -10.37 -2.73 -4.61
N VAL A 221 -10.16 -2.73 -5.95
CA VAL A 221 -9.04 -3.44 -6.59
C VAL A 221 -7.68 -3.01 -6.00
N GLU A 222 -7.51 -1.72 -5.72
CA GLU A 222 -6.29 -1.16 -5.13
C GLU A 222 -6.01 -1.66 -3.71
N MET A 223 -7.04 -2.10 -3.00
CA MET A 223 -6.93 -2.69 -1.66
C MET A 223 -6.83 -4.22 -1.71
N ALA A 224 -7.30 -4.86 -2.78
CA ALA A 224 -7.23 -6.30 -2.95
C ALA A 224 -5.79 -6.79 -3.00
N ASP A 225 -4.91 -6.08 -3.70
CA ASP A 225 -3.49 -6.39 -3.78
C ASP A 225 -2.82 -6.33 -2.40
N LEU A 226 -3.11 -5.27 -1.63
CA LEU A 226 -2.61 -5.14 -0.26
C LEU A 226 -3.14 -6.26 0.65
N ALA A 227 -4.43 -6.61 0.52
CA ALA A 227 -5.03 -7.71 1.28
C ALA A 227 -4.37 -9.06 0.95
N GLN A 228 -4.05 -9.32 -0.32
CA GLN A 228 -3.32 -10.52 -0.75
C GLN A 228 -1.91 -10.58 -0.18
N GLU A 229 -1.14 -9.48 -0.23
CA GLU A 229 0.20 -9.44 0.36
C GLU A 229 0.18 -9.68 1.88
N LEU A 230 -0.79 -9.07 2.58
CA LEU A 230 -1.00 -9.33 4.01
C LEU A 230 -1.35 -10.79 4.27
N ASN A 231 -2.22 -11.41 3.45
CA ASN A 231 -2.56 -12.82 3.58
C ASN A 231 -1.34 -13.73 3.35
N ARG A 232 -0.50 -13.45 2.33
CA ARG A 232 0.77 -14.18 2.10
C ARG A 232 1.72 -14.06 3.29
N MET A 233 1.79 -12.87 3.92
CA MET A 233 2.59 -12.69 5.13
C MET A 233 2.03 -13.52 6.29
N LEU A 234 0.70 -13.54 6.48
CA LEU A 234 0.04 -14.35 7.50
C LEU A 234 0.24 -15.86 7.27
N ASP A 235 0.20 -16.32 6.01
CA ASP A 235 0.49 -17.71 5.66
C ASP A 235 1.90 -18.10 6.11
N ARG A 236 2.92 -17.30 5.77
CA ARG A 236 4.30 -17.53 6.20
C ARG A 236 4.45 -17.54 7.74
N LEU A 237 3.83 -16.56 8.41
CA LEU A 237 3.86 -16.51 9.88
C LEU A 237 3.19 -17.73 10.51
N GLN A 238 2.08 -18.21 9.94
CA GLN A 238 1.38 -19.41 10.41
C GLN A 238 2.25 -20.66 10.23
N GLU A 239 2.90 -20.82 9.07
CA GLU A 239 3.82 -21.91 8.83
C GLU A 239 5.00 -21.91 9.80
N ASP A 240 5.62 -20.73 10.01
CA ASP A 240 6.76 -20.59 10.92
C ASP A 240 6.35 -20.87 12.38
N PHE A 241 5.17 -20.41 12.78
CA PHE A 241 4.64 -20.68 14.13
C PHE A 241 4.32 -22.16 14.34
N GLN A 242 3.75 -22.81 13.32
CA GLN A 242 3.48 -24.25 13.38
C GLN A 242 4.79 -25.04 13.49
N ARG A 243 5.80 -24.72 12.66
CA ARG A 243 7.14 -25.34 12.74
C ARG A 243 7.78 -25.18 14.13
N LEU A 244 7.62 -24.00 14.75
CA LEU A 244 8.13 -23.76 16.10
C LEU A 244 7.39 -24.57 17.15
N THR A 245 6.07 -24.70 17.01
CA THR A 245 5.23 -25.47 17.92
C THR A 245 5.57 -26.96 17.84
N ASP A 246 5.66 -27.49 16.62
CA ASP A 246 6.04 -28.90 16.40
C ASP A 246 7.44 -29.17 16.96
N PHE A 247 8.40 -28.28 16.67
CA PHE A 247 9.77 -28.37 17.24
C PHE A 247 9.78 -28.40 18.77
N SER A 248 8.99 -27.53 19.41
CA SER A 248 8.93 -27.46 20.87
C SER A 248 8.30 -28.72 21.49
N SER A 249 7.28 -29.25 20.82
CA SER A 249 6.61 -30.51 21.22
C SER A 249 7.56 -31.70 21.12
N ASP A 250 8.25 -31.83 19.98
CA ASP A 250 9.21 -32.91 19.72
C ASP A 250 10.36 -32.86 20.75
N LEU A 251 10.90 -31.64 20.98
CA LEU A 251 11.94 -31.42 22.00
C LEU A 251 11.49 -31.89 23.39
N ALA A 252 10.28 -31.51 23.82
CA ALA A 252 9.75 -31.86 25.12
C ALA A 252 9.58 -33.39 25.28
N HIS A 253 9.13 -34.07 24.21
CA HIS A 253 9.00 -35.51 24.21
C HIS A 253 10.33 -36.24 24.29
N GLU A 254 11.30 -35.86 23.48
CA GLU A 254 12.59 -36.53 23.38
C GLU A 254 13.51 -36.26 24.60
N LEU A 255 13.32 -35.15 25.30
CA LEU A 255 14.03 -34.87 26.56
C LEU A 255 13.38 -35.57 27.76
N ARG A 256 12.05 -35.74 27.76
CA ARG A 256 11.33 -36.34 28.91
C ARG A 256 11.79 -37.77 29.19
N THR A 257 11.94 -38.59 28.17
CA THR A 257 12.27 -40.01 28.29
C THR A 257 13.63 -40.23 28.96
N PRO A 258 14.78 -39.67 28.47
CA PRO A 258 16.08 -39.87 29.11
C PRO A 258 16.13 -39.26 30.51
N ILE A 259 15.50 -38.08 30.71
CA ILE A 259 15.47 -37.46 32.07
C ILE A 259 14.71 -38.37 33.05
N SER A 260 13.57 -38.96 32.63
CA SER A 260 12.81 -39.89 33.48
C SER A 260 13.60 -41.14 33.76
N ASN A 261 14.34 -41.68 32.80
CA ASN A 261 15.23 -42.85 33.01
C ASN A 261 16.33 -42.57 34.00
N LEU A 262 17.06 -41.44 33.83
CA LEU A 262 18.10 -40.99 34.75
C LEU A 262 17.56 -40.81 36.16
N LEU A 263 16.37 -40.19 36.31
CA LEU A 263 15.73 -40.00 37.60
C LEU A 263 15.37 -41.35 38.24
N THR A 264 14.77 -42.26 37.48
CA THR A 264 14.39 -43.59 37.94
C THR A 264 15.61 -44.43 38.37
N GLN A 265 16.68 -44.47 37.53
CA GLN A 265 17.93 -45.19 37.87
C GLN A 265 18.54 -44.64 39.12
N THR A 266 18.61 -43.29 39.26
CA THR A 266 19.17 -42.65 40.46
C THR A 266 18.34 -42.94 41.70
N GLN A 267 16.99 -42.87 41.60
CA GLN A 267 16.09 -43.18 42.69
C GLN A 267 16.23 -44.66 43.15
N VAL A 268 16.23 -45.59 42.20
CA VAL A 268 16.42 -47.02 42.45
C VAL A 268 17.78 -47.30 43.08
N ALA A 269 18.85 -46.58 42.68
CA ALA A 269 20.16 -46.67 43.29
C ALA A 269 20.18 -46.24 44.78
N LEU A 270 19.31 -45.28 45.12
CA LEU A 270 19.22 -44.71 46.47
C LEU A 270 18.32 -45.54 47.43
N THR A 271 17.42 -46.41 46.91
CA THR A 271 16.49 -47.18 47.77
C THR A 271 17.13 -48.33 48.51
N THR A 272 18.23 -48.88 47.99
CA THR A 272 18.89 -50.07 48.62
C THR A 272 20.42 -49.86 48.61
N LYS A 273 21.08 -50.21 49.71
CA LYS A 273 22.55 -50.16 49.80
C LYS A 273 23.15 -51.18 48.83
N ARG A 274 24.06 -50.73 47.98
CA ARG A 274 24.74 -51.50 46.93
C ARG A 274 26.25 -51.49 47.20
N ASP A 275 26.97 -52.35 46.50
CA ASP A 275 28.46 -52.33 46.53
C ASP A 275 28.98 -51.15 45.65
N ALA A 276 30.24 -50.84 45.87
CA ALA A 276 30.89 -49.73 45.19
C ALA A 276 31.01 -49.95 43.66
N ALA A 277 31.09 -51.21 43.22
CA ALA A 277 31.15 -51.55 41.81
C ALA A 277 29.80 -51.22 41.10
N THR A 278 28.71 -51.66 41.70
CA THR A 278 27.35 -51.39 41.22
C THR A 278 27.04 -49.87 41.13
N TYR A 279 27.45 -49.08 42.14
CA TYR A 279 27.30 -47.62 42.11
C TYR A 279 28.12 -47.01 40.98
N ARG A 280 29.34 -47.48 40.75
CA ARG A 280 30.19 -47.01 39.65
C ARG A 280 29.56 -47.27 38.28
N ASP A 281 28.98 -48.46 38.09
CA ASP A 281 28.31 -48.83 36.83
C ASP A 281 27.06 -47.96 36.57
N ILE A 282 26.27 -47.70 37.61
CA ILE A 282 25.10 -46.81 37.49
C ILE A 282 25.54 -45.37 37.17
N LEU A 283 26.60 -44.88 37.82
CA LEU A 283 27.11 -43.52 37.54
C LEU A 283 27.74 -43.43 36.15
N ALA A 284 28.41 -44.48 35.68
CA ALA A 284 28.92 -44.54 34.31
C ALA A 284 27.77 -44.51 33.28
N SER A 285 26.74 -45.34 33.50
CA SER A 285 25.54 -45.32 32.64
C SER A 285 24.82 -43.97 32.65
N ASN A 286 24.69 -43.34 33.80
CA ASN A 286 24.11 -41.99 33.90
C ASN A 286 24.96 -40.93 33.16
N ALA A 287 26.30 -41.03 33.26
CA ALA A 287 27.19 -40.13 32.55
C ALA A 287 27.04 -40.25 31.02
N GLU A 288 26.97 -41.46 30.48
CA GLU A 288 26.69 -41.71 29.06
C GLU A 288 25.37 -41.09 28.59
N GLU A 289 24.30 -41.21 29.41
CA GLU A 289 23.00 -40.65 29.08
C GLU A 289 23.01 -39.10 29.18
N PHE A 290 23.76 -38.50 30.10
CA PHE A 290 24.00 -37.04 30.14
C PHE A 290 24.75 -36.55 28.91
N GLU A 291 25.79 -37.26 28.46
CA GLU A 291 26.51 -36.93 27.23
C GLU A 291 25.60 -37.03 25.99
N ARG A 292 24.73 -38.04 25.94
CA ARG A 292 23.74 -38.18 24.90
C ARG A 292 22.76 -37.00 24.86
N LEU A 293 22.25 -36.58 26.03
CA LEU A 293 21.42 -35.37 26.17
C LEU A 293 22.16 -34.11 25.70
N ALA A 294 23.39 -33.94 26.08
CA ALA A 294 24.18 -32.79 25.67
C ALA A 294 24.39 -32.75 24.15
N ARG A 295 24.69 -33.90 23.53
CA ARG A 295 24.77 -34.02 22.08
C ARG A 295 23.43 -33.68 21.43
N MET A 296 22.28 -34.20 21.93
CA MET A 296 20.96 -33.91 21.41
C MET A 296 20.63 -32.43 21.46
N VAL A 297 20.89 -31.73 22.56
CA VAL A 297 20.69 -30.28 22.71
C VAL A 297 21.56 -29.50 21.69
N SER A 298 22.83 -29.89 21.55
CA SER A 298 23.75 -29.29 20.58
C SER A 298 23.26 -29.47 19.14
N ASP A 299 22.76 -30.66 18.79
CA ASP A 299 22.19 -31.00 17.49
C ASP A 299 20.94 -30.17 17.18
N MET A 300 20.08 -29.98 18.17
CA MET A 300 18.87 -29.14 18.03
C MET A 300 19.19 -27.65 17.84
N LEU A 301 20.15 -27.13 18.63
CA LEU A 301 20.59 -25.73 18.48
C LEU A 301 21.23 -25.51 17.11
N PHE A 302 21.96 -26.49 16.60
CA PHE A 302 22.54 -26.45 15.25
C PHE A 302 21.43 -26.41 14.19
N LEU A 303 20.43 -27.30 14.26
CA LEU A 303 19.29 -27.30 13.34
C LEU A 303 18.55 -25.98 13.35
N ALA A 304 18.21 -25.46 14.54
CA ALA A 304 17.50 -24.20 14.70
C ALA A 304 18.28 -23.00 14.12
N LYS A 305 19.61 -23.01 14.19
CA LYS A 305 20.46 -21.99 13.56
C LYS A 305 20.47 -22.14 12.02
N THR A 306 20.68 -23.36 11.52
CA THR A 306 20.86 -23.62 10.09
C THR A 306 19.56 -23.40 9.30
N GLU A 307 18.38 -23.72 9.85
CA GLU A 307 17.08 -23.50 9.22
C GLU A 307 16.67 -21.99 9.08
N ARG A 308 17.28 -21.11 9.87
CA ARG A 308 17.09 -19.67 9.75
C ARG A 308 17.88 -19.02 8.61
N GLY A 309 18.51 -19.82 7.75
CA GLY A 309 19.29 -19.31 6.62
C GLY A 309 20.59 -18.62 7.06
N VAL A 310 21.21 -19.11 8.11
CA VAL A 310 22.51 -18.60 8.55
C VAL A 310 23.52 -18.85 7.44
N ASP A 311 24.20 -17.81 6.98
CA ASP A 311 25.34 -17.90 6.09
C ASP A 311 26.37 -18.87 6.66
N LEU A 312 27.00 -19.66 5.79
CA LEU A 312 28.06 -20.57 6.17
C LEU A 312 29.16 -19.81 6.92
N PRO A 313 29.46 -20.15 8.19
CA PRO A 313 30.37 -19.36 9.02
C PRO A 313 31.80 -19.30 8.47
N HIS A 314 32.25 -20.38 7.80
CA HIS A 314 33.60 -20.48 7.24
C HIS A 314 33.52 -21.12 5.85
N LYS A 315 33.51 -20.29 4.80
CA LYS A 315 33.59 -20.77 3.43
C LYS A 315 35.04 -20.95 3.00
N GLU A 316 35.40 -22.20 2.70
CA GLU A 316 36.69 -22.56 2.11
C GLU A 316 36.51 -23.61 1.01
N ARG A 317 37.50 -23.71 0.11
CA ARG A 317 37.57 -24.78 -0.85
C ARG A 317 38.44 -25.89 -0.29
N PHE A 318 37.90 -27.09 -0.22
CA PHE A 318 38.59 -28.27 0.34
C PHE A 318 38.29 -29.53 -0.46
N SER A 319 39.20 -30.51 -0.35
CA SER A 319 39.03 -31.83 -1.00
C SER A 319 38.09 -32.70 -0.16
N ALA A 320 36.95 -33.08 -0.74
CA ALA A 320 36.03 -34.02 -0.13
C ALA A 320 36.67 -35.39 0.11
N ARG A 321 37.61 -35.79 -0.73
CA ARG A 321 38.35 -37.06 -0.62
C ARG A 321 39.23 -37.08 0.65
N GLN A 322 39.96 -36.02 0.94
CA GLN A 322 40.82 -35.96 2.14
C GLN A 322 40.01 -36.08 3.41
N ASP A 323 38.88 -35.37 3.52
CA ASP A 323 38.02 -35.45 4.70
C ASP A 323 37.30 -36.81 4.79
N ALA A 324 36.92 -37.41 3.66
CA ALA A 324 36.37 -38.76 3.66
C ALA A 324 37.38 -39.80 4.16
N LEU A 325 38.66 -39.72 3.71
CA LEU A 325 39.70 -40.59 4.18
C LEU A 325 39.91 -40.47 5.68
N ALA A 326 40.04 -39.26 6.22
CA ALA A 326 40.20 -39.05 7.66
C ALA A 326 39.03 -39.61 8.49
N LEU A 327 37.80 -39.54 7.97
CA LEU A 327 36.67 -40.14 8.63
C LEU A 327 36.62 -41.65 8.51
N LEU A 328 37.05 -42.24 7.40
CA LEU A 328 37.16 -43.69 7.25
C LEU A 328 38.19 -44.29 8.21
N GLU A 329 39.37 -43.66 8.34
CA GLU A 329 40.39 -44.00 9.35
C GLU A 329 39.82 -43.96 10.77
N PHE A 330 39.05 -42.94 11.11
CA PHE A 330 38.39 -42.80 12.40
C PHE A 330 37.39 -43.93 12.71
N TYR A 331 36.67 -44.40 11.70
CA TYR A 331 35.66 -45.46 11.84
C TYR A 331 36.21 -46.89 11.60
N GLU A 332 37.48 -47.05 11.23
CA GLU A 332 38.08 -48.31 10.86
C GLU A 332 37.95 -49.37 11.97
N ALA A 333 38.26 -49.04 13.20
CA ALA A 333 38.14 -49.95 14.33
C ALA A 333 36.70 -50.46 14.54
N VAL A 334 35.73 -49.61 14.40
CA VAL A 334 34.31 -49.99 14.55
C VAL A 334 33.84 -50.84 13.37
N ALA A 335 34.35 -50.59 12.14
CA ALA A 335 34.08 -51.38 10.96
C ALA A 335 34.73 -52.77 11.04
N GLU A 336 35.96 -52.86 11.52
CA GLU A 336 36.67 -54.14 11.74
C GLU A 336 35.95 -55.03 12.73
N GLU A 337 35.44 -54.48 13.87
CA GLU A 337 34.68 -55.24 14.84
C GLU A 337 33.46 -55.91 14.22
N LYS A 338 32.80 -55.25 13.27
CA LYS A 338 31.64 -55.78 12.50
C LYS A 338 32.04 -56.48 11.21
N ARG A 339 33.32 -56.59 10.90
CA ARG A 339 33.86 -57.13 9.64
C ARG A 339 33.33 -56.43 8.41
N ILE A 340 32.99 -55.12 8.48
CA ILE A 340 32.49 -54.31 7.41
C ILE A 340 33.66 -53.81 6.58
N ARG A 341 33.56 -53.89 5.24
CA ARG A 341 34.54 -53.35 4.33
C ARG A 341 34.24 -51.91 3.98
N LEU A 342 35.19 -51.00 4.28
CA LEU A 342 35.10 -49.60 3.89
C LEU A 342 35.80 -49.36 2.54
N ARG A 343 35.18 -48.61 1.63
CA ARG A 343 35.74 -48.24 0.32
C ARG A 343 35.55 -46.75 0.04
N LEU A 344 36.50 -46.12 -0.64
CA LEU A 344 36.43 -44.74 -1.11
C LEU A 344 36.76 -44.70 -2.60
N GLU A 345 35.86 -44.17 -3.39
CA GLU A 345 35.98 -44.05 -4.83
C GLU A 345 35.74 -42.60 -5.30
N GLY A 346 36.55 -42.18 -6.30
CA GLY A 346 36.41 -40.85 -6.88
C GLY A 346 37.09 -39.73 -6.11
N ASP A 347 36.89 -38.51 -6.59
CA ASP A 347 37.44 -37.27 -6.01
C ASP A 347 36.59 -36.06 -6.40
N GLY A 348 36.73 -34.95 -5.65
CA GLY A 348 36.08 -33.71 -5.92
C GLY A 348 36.31 -32.67 -4.82
N ASP A 349 36.26 -31.40 -5.21
CA ASP A 349 36.37 -30.28 -4.29
C ASP A 349 34.97 -29.76 -3.92
N ILE A 350 34.83 -29.29 -2.71
CA ILE A 350 33.62 -28.61 -2.21
C ILE A 350 33.99 -27.20 -1.80
N GLU A 351 33.14 -26.24 -2.15
CA GLU A 351 33.20 -24.87 -1.65
C GLU A 351 32.14 -24.69 -0.56
N GLY A 352 32.57 -24.59 0.70
CA GLY A 352 31.64 -24.54 1.82
C GLY A 352 32.34 -24.58 3.17
N ASP A 353 31.56 -24.90 4.21
CA ASP A 353 32.04 -25.08 5.56
C ASP A 353 32.51 -26.54 5.78
N ARG A 354 33.83 -26.70 5.91
CA ARG A 354 34.47 -28.01 6.06
C ARG A 354 34.00 -28.77 7.29
N LEU A 355 33.79 -28.08 8.40
CA LEU A 355 33.33 -28.72 9.65
C LEU A 355 31.88 -29.25 9.50
N MET A 356 31.03 -28.47 8.86
CA MET A 356 29.66 -28.90 8.54
C MET A 356 29.67 -30.10 7.60
N PHE A 357 30.48 -30.07 6.54
CA PHE A 357 30.63 -31.21 5.62
C PHE A 357 31.05 -32.46 6.37
N ARG A 358 32.12 -32.40 7.20
CA ARG A 358 32.59 -33.54 8.00
C ARG A 358 31.50 -34.08 8.93
N ARG A 359 30.71 -33.20 9.52
CA ARG A 359 29.56 -33.59 10.35
C ARG A 359 28.47 -34.33 9.55
N ALA A 360 28.11 -33.85 8.36
CA ALA A 360 27.15 -34.51 7.48
C ALA A 360 27.63 -35.90 7.05
N LEU A 361 28.89 -36.00 6.61
CA LEU A 361 29.48 -37.27 6.19
C LEU A 361 29.61 -38.26 7.36
N SER A 362 30.01 -37.79 8.54
CA SER A 362 30.07 -38.59 9.77
C SER A 362 28.69 -39.15 10.16
N ASN A 363 27.63 -38.33 10.03
CA ASN A 363 26.25 -38.80 10.27
C ASN A 363 25.83 -39.89 9.29
N LEU A 364 26.16 -39.75 8.01
CA LEU A 364 25.87 -40.79 7.01
C LEU A 364 26.69 -42.08 7.24
N LEU A 365 27.99 -41.95 7.58
CA LEU A 365 28.84 -43.11 7.90
C LEU A 365 28.38 -43.85 9.14
N SER A 366 28.07 -43.13 10.23
CA SER A 366 27.52 -43.70 11.47
C SER A 366 26.21 -44.43 11.18
N ASN A 367 25.32 -43.85 10.35
CA ASN A 367 24.09 -44.49 9.94
C ASN A 367 24.34 -45.75 9.12
N ALA A 368 25.27 -45.71 8.15
CA ALA A 368 25.65 -46.86 7.33
C ALA A 368 26.24 -48.00 8.17
N LEU A 369 27.16 -47.71 9.11
CA LEU A 369 27.74 -48.69 10.05
C LEU A 369 26.72 -49.35 10.97
N ARG A 370 25.66 -48.62 11.35
CA ARG A 370 24.57 -49.14 12.17
C ARG A 370 23.72 -50.14 11.40
N HIS A 371 23.39 -49.82 10.15
CA HIS A 371 22.42 -50.59 9.36
C HIS A 371 23.05 -51.65 8.42
N ALA A 372 24.36 -51.60 8.19
CA ALA A 372 25.06 -52.60 7.46
C ALA A 372 25.10 -53.96 8.24
N PRO A 373 24.87 -55.09 7.58
CA PRO A 373 25.02 -56.42 8.22
C PRO A 373 26.51 -56.71 8.44
N GLU A 374 26.81 -57.69 9.28
CA GLU A 374 28.14 -58.25 9.39
C GLU A 374 28.71 -58.68 8.05
N ALA A 375 29.98 -58.45 7.81
CA ALA A 375 30.69 -58.67 6.54
C ALA A 375 30.08 -57.86 5.38
N GLY A 376 29.30 -56.83 5.66
CA GLY A 376 28.77 -55.88 4.69
C GLY A 376 29.85 -55.01 4.03
N THR A 377 29.41 -54.14 3.16
CA THR A 377 30.29 -53.14 2.52
C THR A 377 29.67 -51.78 2.59
N ILE A 378 30.48 -50.78 2.92
CA ILE A 378 30.12 -49.36 2.88
C ILE A 378 31.07 -48.68 1.88
N THR A 379 30.48 -47.99 0.91
CA THR A 379 31.29 -47.30 -0.12
C THR A 379 30.91 -45.82 -0.14
N ILE A 380 31.94 -44.96 -0.07
CA ILE A 380 31.80 -43.53 -0.33
C ILE A 380 32.16 -43.28 -1.79
N HIS A 381 31.24 -42.71 -2.58
CA HIS A 381 31.52 -42.28 -3.93
C HIS A 381 31.54 -40.76 -4.00
N ILE A 382 32.59 -40.20 -4.58
CA ILE A 382 32.74 -38.75 -4.78
C ILE A 382 32.82 -38.50 -6.28
N ALA A 383 31.90 -37.72 -6.80
CA ALA A 383 31.84 -37.37 -8.22
C ALA A 383 31.82 -35.84 -8.38
N GLY A 384 32.97 -35.28 -8.74
CA GLY A 384 33.08 -33.83 -9.04
C GLY A 384 32.74 -33.59 -10.52
N THR A 385 31.85 -32.62 -10.78
CA THR A 385 31.54 -32.07 -12.09
C THR A 385 31.88 -30.60 -12.15
N ALA A 386 31.77 -29.96 -13.32
CA ALA A 386 31.93 -28.48 -13.41
C ALA A 386 30.87 -27.70 -12.63
N GLN A 387 29.71 -28.30 -12.35
CA GLN A 387 28.56 -27.62 -11.76
C GLN A 387 28.32 -27.99 -10.28
N SER A 388 28.77 -29.16 -9.84
CA SER A 388 28.55 -29.68 -8.49
C SER A 388 29.49 -30.80 -8.13
N THR A 389 29.70 -31.02 -6.82
CA THR A 389 30.28 -32.23 -6.28
C THR A 389 29.21 -33.06 -5.60
N VAL A 390 29.06 -34.30 -5.96
CA VAL A 390 28.14 -35.26 -5.34
C VAL A 390 28.96 -36.20 -4.44
N VAL A 391 28.61 -36.29 -3.17
CA VAL A 391 29.20 -37.23 -2.21
C VAL A 391 28.09 -38.18 -1.75
N SER A 392 28.23 -39.46 -2.09
CA SER A 392 27.27 -40.47 -1.70
C SER A 392 27.88 -41.52 -0.78
N VAL A 393 27.07 -41.97 0.17
CA VAL A 393 27.40 -43.09 1.08
C VAL A 393 26.43 -44.22 0.81
N GLU A 394 26.94 -45.29 0.29
CA GLU A 394 26.18 -46.53 -0.01
C GLU A 394 26.52 -47.61 1.01
N ASN A 395 25.55 -48.27 1.57
CA ASN A 395 25.73 -49.45 2.41
C ASN A 395 24.87 -50.64 1.92
N THR A 396 25.39 -51.83 2.08
CA THR A 396 24.60 -53.05 1.96
C THR A 396 23.66 -53.18 3.14
N GLY A 397 22.47 -53.72 2.93
CA GLY A 397 21.47 -53.92 3.98
C GLY A 397 20.07 -54.24 3.43
N PRO A 398 19.08 -54.45 4.25
CA PRO A 398 17.70 -54.62 3.82
C PRO A 398 17.18 -53.35 3.17
N ASP A 399 16.30 -53.52 2.15
CA ASP A 399 15.66 -52.37 1.50
C ASP A 399 14.73 -51.67 2.47
N ILE A 400 14.69 -50.34 2.39
CA ILE A 400 13.76 -49.48 3.16
C ILE A 400 12.46 -49.38 2.38
N ASP A 401 11.31 -49.49 3.08
CA ASP A 401 9.99 -49.31 2.46
C ASP A 401 9.92 -47.94 1.76
N PRO A 402 9.58 -47.92 0.45
CA PRO A 402 9.45 -46.67 -0.30
C PRO A 402 8.58 -45.60 0.37
N LYS A 403 7.59 -45.99 1.14
CA LYS A 403 6.73 -45.06 1.90
C LYS A 403 7.46 -44.35 3.04
N MET A 404 8.56 -44.93 3.52
CA MET A 404 9.35 -44.35 4.62
C MET A 404 10.46 -43.40 4.09
N LEU A 405 10.93 -43.58 2.85
CA LEU A 405 12.04 -42.79 2.29
C LEU A 405 11.85 -41.26 2.41
N PRO A 406 10.70 -40.67 2.11
CA PRO A 406 10.50 -39.22 2.21
C PRO A 406 10.63 -38.71 3.65
N ARG A 407 10.32 -39.56 4.63
CA ARG A 407 10.30 -39.20 6.04
C ARG A 407 11.63 -39.42 6.79
N LEU A 408 12.61 -40.08 6.16
CA LEU A 408 13.90 -40.38 6.79
C LEU A 408 14.66 -39.11 7.24
N PHE A 409 14.39 -37.99 6.61
CA PHE A 409 14.99 -36.70 6.93
C PHE A 409 14.16 -35.86 7.91
N ASP A 410 13.01 -36.38 8.37
CA ASP A 410 12.21 -35.72 9.39
C ASP A 410 12.92 -35.86 10.74
N ARG A 411 12.78 -34.83 11.59
CA ARG A 411 13.40 -34.82 12.90
C ARG A 411 12.83 -35.95 13.76
N PHE A 412 13.71 -36.65 14.50
CA PHE A 412 13.34 -37.76 15.38
C PHE A 412 12.69 -38.95 14.70
N TYR A 413 12.57 -38.96 13.37
CA TYR A 413 11.97 -40.07 12.64
C TYR A 413 12.88 -41.31 12.69
N ARG A 414 12.30 -42.45 13.03
CA ARG A 414 12.94 -43.78 13.05
C ARG A 414 12.02 -44.78 12.34
N ALA A 415 12.58 -45.50 11.34
CA ALA A 415 11.82 -46.42 10.51
C ALA A 415 11.34 -47.67 11.30
N ASP A 416 11.99 -48.08 12.38
CA ASP A 416 11.62 -49.21 13.21
C ASP A 416 11.77 -48.86 14.69
N PRO A 417 10.67 -48.47 15.36
CA PRO A 417 10.68 -48.24 16.81
C PRO A 417 10.78 -49.52 17.67
N THR A 418 10.52 -50.72 17.09
CA THR A 418 10.46 -51.97 17.85
C THR A 418 11.80 -52.68 17.99
N ARG A 419 12.80 -52.35 17.20
CA ARG A 419 14.19 -52.82 17.33
C ARG A 419 15.06 -51.91 18.21
N ALA A 420 14.45 -51.24 19.19
CA ALA A 420 15.17 -50.50 20.19
C ALA A 420 15.89 -51.46 21.15
N HIS A 421 17.10 -51.91 20.77
CA HIS A 421 18.03 -52.33 21.81
C HIS A 421 18.23 -51.14 22.77
N PRO A 422 18.32 -51.35 24.10
CA PRO A 422 18.56 -50.31 25.10
C PRO A 422 19.79 -49.46 24.79
N ASN A 423 20.74 -49.98 24.00
CA ASN A 423 22.00 -49.34 23.60
C ASN A 423 21.97 -48.78 22.17
N ALA A 424 20.80 -48.66 21.51
CA ALA A 424 20.76 -48.13 20.14
C ALA A 424 20.93 -46.61 20.13
N GLU A 425 22.19 -46.17 20.10
CA GLU A 425 22.60 -44.78 19.92
C GLU A 425 22.06 -44.18 18.64
N GLY A 426 21.18 -43.21 18.74
CA GLY A 426 20.70 -42.43 17.61
C GLY A 426 19.50 -41.57 17.99
N SER A 427 19.72 -40.26 18.07
CA SER A 427 18.69 -39.27 18.39
C SER A 427 17.62 -39.08 17.30
N GLY A 428 17.76 -39.72 16.11
CA GLY A 428 16.91 -39.42 14.95
C GLY A 428 17.14 -38.05 14.34
N LEU A 429 18.17 -37.31 14.76
CA LEU A 429 18.50 -35.99 14.27
C LEU A 429 19.56 -35.98 13.17
N GLY A 430 20.39 -37.04 13.07
CA GLY A 430 21.55 -37.07 12.17
C GLY A 430 21.21 -36.83 10.69
N LEU A 431 20.17 -37.47 10.17
CA LEU A 431 19.73 -37.27 8.78
C LEU A 431 19.07 -35.89 8.57
N ALA A 432 18.32 -35.39 9.56
CA ALA A 432 17.77 -34.03 9.51
C ALA A 432 18.90 -32.97 9.48
N ILE A 433 19.95 -33.16 10.30
CA ILE A 433 21.17 -32.34 10.27
C ILE A 433 21.86 -32.40 8.92
N THR A 434 21.98 -33.59 8.35
CA THR A 434 22.58 -33.80 7.03
C THR A 434 21.83 -33.04 5.95
N ARG A 435 20.50 -33.07 5.96
CA ARG A 435 19.64 -32.27 5.08
C ARG A 435 19.86 -30.78 5.28
N ALA A 436 19.86 -30.29 6.50
CA ALA A 436 20.07 -28.90 6.82
C ALA A 436 21.45 -28.39 6.35
N ILE A 437 22.50 -29.20 6.51
CA ILE A 437 23.85 -28.89 6.03
C ILE A 437 23.88 -28.79 4.50
N ALA A 438 23.30 -29.76 3.78
CA ALA A 438 23.22 -29.71 2.33
C ALA A 438 22.50 -28.46 1.83
N GLN A 439 21.36 -28.10 2.44
CA GLN A 439 20.59 -26.91 2.13
C GLN A 439 21.36 -25.60 2.43
N ALA A 440 22.07 -25.52 3.54
CA ALA A 440 22.91 -24.38 3.87
C ALA A 440 24.03 -24.14 2.84
N HIS A 441 24.49 -25.19 2.19
CA HIS A 441 25.43 -25.12 1.08
C HIS A 441 24.76 -24.87 -0.29
N GLY A 442 23.43 -24.61 -0.32
CA GLY A 442 22.68 -24.42 -1.56
C GLY A 442 22.41 -25.72 -2.34
N GLY A 443 22.66 -26.85 -1.74
CA GLY A 443 22.48 -28.19 -2.31
C GLY A 443 21.26 -28.91 -1.74
N HIS A 444 21.23 -30.22 -1.92
CA HIS A 444 20.18 -31.10 -1.41
C HIS A 444 20.73 -32.50 -1.10
N VAL A 445 19.92 -33.28 -0.37
CA VAL A 445 20.21 -34.67 -0.09
C VAL A 445 19.13 -35.56 -0.69
N THR A 446 19.52 -36.70 -1.21
CA THR A 446 18.60 -37.73 -1.74
C THR A 446 18.89 -39.08 -1.11
N VAL A 447 17.91 -39.98 -1.16
CA VAL A 447 18.08 -41.36 -0.70
C VAL A 447 17.43 -42.31 -1.70
N THR A 448 18.09 -43.39 -1.97
CA THR A 448 17.57 -44.52 -2.74
C THR A 448 17.85 -45.81 -1.97
N SER A 449 16.88 -46.73 -1.98
CA SER A 449 17.06 -48.04 -1.34
C SER A 449 16.45 -49.12 -2.22
N THR A 450 17.32 -49.87 -2.88
CA THR A 450 16.93 -50.93 -3.85
C THR A 450 18.01 -52.01 -3.91
N HIS A 451 17.64 -53.22 -4.21
CA HIS A 451 18.56 -54.36 -4.40
C HIS A 451 19.49 -54.60 -3.20
N ARG A 452 18.94 -54.45 -1.97
CA ARG A 452 19.69 -54.62 -0.74
C ARG A 452 20.86 -53.62 -0.58
N ARG A 453 20.70 -52.43 -1.14
CA ARG A 453 21.62 -51.29 -1.02
C ARG A 453 20.86 -50.05 -0.73
N THR A 454 21.32 -49.31 0.24
CA THR A 454 20.82 -47.98 0.57
C THR A 454 21.91 -46.95 0.29
N CYS A 455 21.58 -45.94 -0.51
CA CYS A 455 22.51 -44.89 -0.92
C CYS A 455 21.91 -43.53 -0.54
N PHE A 456 22.67 -42.75 0.26
CA PHE A 456 22.40 -41.35 0.55
C PHE A 456 23.38 -40.49 -0.24
N ALA A 457 22.87 -39.54 -1.03
CA ALA A 457 23.71 -38.67 -1.85
C ALA A 457 23.50 -37.18 -1.46
N LEU A 458 24.62 -36.53 -1.15
CA LEU A 458 24.73 -35.10 -0.88
C LEU A 458 25.19 -34.39 -2.15
N VAL A 459 24.47 -33.39 -2.61
CA VAL A 459 24.82 -32.57 -3.77
C VAL A 459 25.24 -31.19 -3.28
N PHE A 460 26.47 -30.80 -3.61
CA PHE A 460 27.06 -29.49 -3.33
C PHE A 460 27.26 -28.74 -4.64
N PRO A 461 26.44 -27.72 -4.96
CA PRO A 461 26.60 -26.95 -6.17
C PRO A 461 27.85 -26.06 -6.09
N HIS A 462 28.59 -26.00 -7.19
CA HIS A 462 29.61 -24.99 -7.37
C HIS A 462 28.94 -23.65 -7.75
N ARG A 463 29.30 -22.56 -7.10
CA ARG A 463 28.83 -21.24 -7.55
C ARG A 463 29.43 -20.99 -8.96
N ALA A 464 28.57 -20.64 -9.91
CA ALA A 464 29.04 -20.11 -11.18
C ALA A 464 29.90 -18.87 -10.84
N THR A 465 31.21 -18.97 -11.15
CA THR A 465 32.09 -17.81 -11.13
C THR A 465 31.53 -16.87 -12.21
N HIS A 466 30.84 -15.82 -11.82
CA HIS A 466 30.59 -14.73 -12.77
C HIS A 466 31.96 -14.17 -13.15
N ALA A 467 32.42 -14.53 -14.36
CA ALA A 467 33.54 -13.92 -15.02
C ALA A 467 33.19 -12.51 -15.51
#